data_2e982f27a6b7e7d5e00638f9fffeda9c
#
_entry.id   2e982f27a6b7e7d5e00638f9fffeda9c
#
_cell.length_a   1.000
_cell.length_b   1.000
_cell.length_c   1.000
_cell.angle_alpha   90.00
_cell.angle_beta   90.00
_cell.angle_gamma   90.00
#
_symmetry.space_group_name_H-M   'P 1'
#
loop_
_entity.id
_entity.type
_entity.pdbx_description
1 polymer ?
#
loop_
_entity_poly.entity_id
_entity_poly.type
_entity_poly.pdbx_seq_one_letter_code
_entity_poly.pdbx_strand_id
1 'polypeptide(L)'
;MFSKEAINTGRQSELDWFKAFAIMWMIQCHVEEVIFSRFWEDRAFVSGSMLLLIPMLIGISSWAFGFMFSMGTTSVYSHSSSRDEFVSRGFRLLAAWLVLRLLYIFPLAVHFASDSGVSVFRYAAKYLLSSDILCFAGLFFIYYGFLLKRAAAHAFTHIYIGGLSLLLFAAGQFIECPVSGIIAVLCGNFMRSATSSFPFLCWLPAPLFGICWGKALIHCRNKDRLYGCAGILSLAGLCIVLLMLGKQGMLTQAGLHELNVPSIYYSGSVKTTAAAIIIFMLCLSIFYFLSRIVQWSWAKRFIRFMSSNLTVIFFAQWIIIPRLALLLPTPDAPVSGRISVCISAAVVCLSALCALAWPKVLNRLKKTKAGKFI
;
A
#
# COMPACT_ATOMS: atom_id res chain seq x y z
N MET A 1 -22.82 20.64 -7.38
CA MET A 1 -21.85 19.58 -7.60
C MET A 1 -22.22 18.30 -6.84
N PHE A 2 -22.80 18.40 -5.66
CA PHE A 2 -23.21 17.27 -4.84
C PHE A 2 -24.74 17.20 -4.69
N SER A 3 -25.28 15.96 -4.55
CA SER A 3 -26.67 15.66 -4.26
C SER A 3 -26.88 15.39 -2.77
N LYS A 4 -28.10 15.58 -2.28
CA LYS A 4 -28.48 15.10 -0.94
C LYS A 4 -28.66 13.57 -0.94
N GLU A 5 -29.07 12.99 -2.07
CA GLU A 5 -29.26 11.55 -2.24
C GLU A 5 -27.99 10.88 -2.73
N ALA A 6 -27.83 9.61 -2.38
CA ALA A 6 -26.72 8.77 -2.85
C ALA A 6 -26.95 8.40 -4.33
N ILE A 7 -26.07 8.85 -5.21
CA ILE A 7 -26.18 8.64 -6.67
C ILE A 7 -25.19 7.58 -7.15
N ASN A 8 -23.93 7.63 -6.69
CA ASN A 8 -22.88 6.73 -7.15
C ASN A 8 -22.65 5.60 -6.13
N THR A 9 -23.59 4.67 -6.04
CA THR A 9 -23.55 3.55 -5.08
C THR A 9 -22.87 2.30 -5.65
N GLY A 10 -22.58 2.29 -6.95
CA GLY A 10 -21.96 1.17 -7.65
C GLY A 10 -20.46 1.07 -7.46
N ARG A 11 -19.87 0.04 -8.08
CA ARG A 11 -18.42 -0.18 -8.09
C ARG A 11 -17.69 0.95 -8.81
N GLN A 12 -16.63 1.44 -8.21
CA GLN A 12 -15.81 2.54 -8.72
C GLN A 12 -14.64 1.99 -9.56
N SER A 13 -14.71 2.13 -10.88
CA SER A 13 -13.73 1.56 -11.81
C SER A 13 -12.34 2.17 -11.65
N GLU A 14 -12.24 3.46 -11.36
CA GLU A 14 -11.00 4.17 -11.12
C GLU A 14 -10.20 3.60 -9.93
N LEU A 15 -10.91 3.16 -8.89
CA LEU A 15 -10.27 2.49 -7.75
C LEU A 15 -9.78 1.08 -8.14
N ASP A 16 -10.48 0.39 -9.03
CA ASP A 16 -10.01 -0.91 -9.53
C ASP A 16 -8.74 -0.75 -10.36
N TRP A 17 -8.68 0.25 -11.25
CA TRP A 17 -7.51 0.58 -12.02
C TRP A 17 -6.33 0.92 -11.12
N PHE A 18 -6.55 1.80 -10.15
CA PHE A 18 -5.51 2.16 -9.19
C PHE A 18 -4.99 0.94 -8.42
N LYS A 19 -5.88 0.11 -7.85
CA LYS A 19 -5.49 -1.08 -7.08
C LYS A 19 -4.72 -2.10 -7.91
N ALA A 20 -5.14 -2.33 -9.17
CA ALA A 20 -4.45 -3.24 -10.07
C ALA A 20 -3.06 -2.73 -10.44
N PHE A 21 -2.91 -1.44 -10.71
CA PHE A 21 -1.62 -0.82 -10.96
C PHE A 21 -0.74 -0.88 -9.71
N ALA A 22 -1.27 -0.47 -8.56
CA ALA A 22 -0.53 -0.39 -7.32
C ALA A 22 -0.01 -1.76 -6.85
N ILE A 23 -0.75 -2.86 -7.02
CA ILE A 23 -0.27 -4.20 -6.67
C ILE A 23 0.86 -4.67 -7.59
N MET A 24 0.77 -4.40 -8.89
CA MET A 24 1.85 -4.74 -9.84
C MET A 24 3.12 -3.94 -9.53
N TRP A 25 2.97 -2.65 -9.25
CA TRP A 25 4.09 -1.79 -8.89
C TRP A 25 4.71 -2.17 -7.54
N MET A 26 3.89 -2.52 -6.57
CA MET A 26 4.36 -3.00 -5.26
C MET A 26 5.19 -4.29 -5.41
N ILE A 27 4.79 -5.22 -6.29
CA ILE A 27 5.58 -6.41 -6.59
C ILE A 27 6.94 -6.02 -7.17
N GLN A 28 6.99 -5.07 -8.10
CA GLN A 28 8.24 -4.55 -8.65
C GLN A 28 9.15 -4.02 -7.55
N CYS A 29 8.63 -3.17 -6.67
CA CYS A 29 9.40 -2.61 -5.55
C CYS A 29 9.93 -3.70 -4.61
N HIS A 30 9.10 -4.70 -4.26
CA HIS A 30 9.54 -5.79 -3.38
C HIS A 30 10.56 -6.73 -4.04
N VAL A 31 10.48 -6.95 -5.35
CA VAL A 31 11.50 -7.69 -6.09
C VAL A 31 12.83 -6.96 -6.04
N GLU A 32 12.82 -5.64 -6.24
CA GLU A 32 14.02 -4.82 -6.15
C GLU A 32 14.58 -4.77 -4.72
N GLU A 33 13.73 -4.58 -3.73
CA GLU A 33 14.13 -4.49 -2.32
C GLU A 33 14.70 -5.81 -1.79
N VAL A 34 14.11 -6.96 -2.14
CA VAL A 34 14.47 -8.25 -1.55
C VAL A 34 15.49 -9.02 -2.40
N ILE A 35 15.34 -9.06 -3.72
CA ILE A 35 16.22 -9.86 -4.60
C ILE A 35 17.46 -9.05 -4.98
N PHE A 36 17.29 -7.74 -5.17
CA PHE A 36 18.36 -6.83 -5.61
C PHE A 36 18.74 -5.82 -4.53
N SER A 37 18.74 -6.21 -3.25
CA SER A 37 18.99 -5.30 -2.12
C SER A 37 20.31 -4.53 -2.21
N ARG A 38 21.37 -5.14 -2.74
CA ARG A 38 22.66 -4.46 -3.03
C ARG A 38 22.54 -3.35 -4.05
N PHE A 39 21.51 -3.40 -4.87
CA PHE A 39 21.22 -2.42 -5.90
C PHE A 39 20.94 -1.02 -5.33
N TRP A 40 20.31 -0.94 -4.17
CA TRP A 40 20.03 0.30 -3.46
C TRP A 40 21.29 0.89 -2.81
N GLU A 41 22.25 0.05 -2.44
CA GLU A 41 23.51 0.47 -1.84
C GLU A 41 24.46 1.05 -2.89
N ASP A 42 24.57 0.44 -4.08
CA ASP A 42 25.49 0.87 -5.15
C ASP A 42 24.94 2.00 -6.03
N ARG A 43 23.65 2.35 -5.91
CA ARG A 43 22.99 3.48 -6.58
C ARG A 43 23.21 3.62 -8.10
N ALA A 44 23.84 2.62 -8.73
CA ALA A 44 24.13 2.61 -10.16
C ALA A 44 22.89 2.60 -11.05
N PHE A 45 21.74 2.23 -10.49
CA PHE A 45 20.44 2.20 -11.20
C PHE A 45 19.92 3.58 -11.60
N VAL A 46 20.26 4.60 -10.84
CA VAL A 46 19.81 5.97 -11.12
C VAL A 46 20.56 6.58 -12.32
N SER A 47 21.70 6.01 -12.70
CA SER A 47 22.53 6.53 -13.80
C SER A 47 21.96 6.27 -15.21
N GLY A 48 20.98 5.40 -15.37
CA GLY A 48 20.57 4.91 -16.68
C GLY A 48 19.38 5.62 -17.35
N SER A 49 18.41 6.16 -16.65
CA SER A 49 17.34 6.94 -17.28
C SER A 49 16.44 7.66 -16.26
N MET A 50 16.35 8.98 -16.40
CA MET A 50 15.32 9.81 -15.75
C MET A 50 13.89 9.28 -16.00
N LEU A 51 13.66 8.57 -17.08
CA LEU A 51 12.37 7.95 -17.46
C LEU A 51 11.91 6.85 -16.48
N LEU A 52 12.84 6.16 -15.81
CA LEU A 52 12.50 5.18 -14.78
C LEU A 52 12.33 5.81 -13.38
N LEU A 53 12.94 6.95 -13.17
CA LEU A 53 12.86 7.68 -11.89
C LEU A 53 11.46 8.25 -11.66
N ILE A 54 10.79 8.74 -12.69
CA ILE A 54 9.42 9.28 -12.59
C ILE A 54 8.42 8.19 -12.17
N PRO A 55 8.33 7.01 -12.83
CA PRO A 55 7.48 5.92 -12.37
C PRO A 55 7.86 5.42 -10.98
N MET A 56 9.14 5.43 -10.63
CA MET A 56 9.64 4.99 -9.34
C MET A 56 9.23 5.95 -8.21
N LEU A 57 9.38 7.25 -8.39
CA LEU A 57 8.88 8.27 -7.46
C LEU A 57 7.35 8.22 -7.32
N ILE A 58 6.65 8.12 -8.44
CA ILE A 58 5.18 7.99 -8.48
C ILE A 58 4.74 6.70 -7.80
N GLY A 59 5.41 5.59 -8.10
CA GLY A 59 5.08 4.28 -7.55
C GLY A 59 5.32 4.20 -6.05
N ILE A 60 6.53 4.49 -5.60
CA ILE A 60 6.95 4.33 -4.21
C ILE A 60 6.12 5.22 -3.27
N SER A 61 5.89 6.48 -3.64
CA SER A 61 5.18 7.40 -2.75
C SER A 61 3.66 7.20 -2.74
N SER A 62 3.07 6.63 -3.78
CA SER A 62 1.61 6.60 -3.92
C SER A 62 0.93 5.27 -3.61
N TRP A 63 1.62 4.12 -3.76
CA TRP A 63 0.94 2.83 -3.67
C TRP A 63 0.42 2.49 -2.26
N ALA A 64 1.23 2.67 -1.20
CA ALA A 64 0.78 2.37 0.15
C ALA A 64 -0.29 3.34 0.62
N PHE A 65 -0.08 4.65 0.40
CA PHE A 65 -1.09 5.66 0.66
C PHE A 65 -2.39 5.32 -0.07
N GLY A 66 -2.29 4.99 -1.35
CA GLY A 66 -3.44 4.68 -2.19
C GLY A 66 -4.17 3.39 -1.80
N PHE A 67 -3.46 2.36 -1.33
CA PHE A 67 -4.12 1.17 -0.77
C PHE A 67 -4.91 1.50 0.49
N MET A 68 -4.33 2.25 1.42
CA MET A 68 -4.98 2.66 2.65
C MET A 68 -6.16 3.61 2.38
N PHE A 69 -5.98 4.57 1.48
CA PHE A 69 -7.05 5.43 0.98
C PHE A 69 -8.18 4.64 0.34
N SER A 70 -7.84 3.71 -0.56
CA SER A 70 -8.83 2.85 -1.23
C SER A 70 -9.59 1.98 -0.22
N MET A 71 -8.93 1.52 0.83
CA MET A 71 -9.55 0.77 1.93
C MET A 71 -10.58 1.63 2.66
N GLY A 72 -10.24 2.88 2.99
CA GLY A 72 -11.17 3.84 3.58
C GLY A 72 -12.35 4.15 2.66
N THR A 73 -12.07 4.42 1.37
CA THR A 73 -13.12 4.69 0.38
C THR A 73 -14.07 3.49 0.23
N THR A 74 -13.54 2.28 0.08
CA THR A 74 -14.36 1.08 -0.10
C THR A 74 -15.13 0.69 1.16
N SER A 75 -14.69 1.10 2.35
CA SER A 75 -15.45 0.88 3.59
C SER A 75 -16.78 1.61 3.59
N VAL A 76 -16.86 2.77 2.91
CA VAL A 76 -18.10 3.54 2.74
C VAL A 76 -19.08 2.84 1.78
N TYR A 77 -18.56 2.12 0.77
CA TYR A 77 -19.36 1.34 -0.19
C TYR A 77 -19.67 -0.07 0.28
N SER A 78 -19.15 -0.47 1.45
CA SER A 78 -19.35 -1.82 1.96
C SER A 78 -20.80 -2.05 2.36
N HIS A 79 -21.37 -3.17 1.89
CA HIS A 79 -22.67 -3.66 2.35
C HIS A 79 -22.63 -4.07 3.83
N SER A 80 -21.45 -4.36 4.37
CA SER A 80 -21.24 -4.58 5.81
C SER A 80 -21.67 -3.36 6.59
N SER A 81 -22.73 -3.51 7.37
CA SER A 81 -23.33 -2.41 8.13
C SER A 81 -23.11 -2.53 9.63
N SER A 82 -22.67 -3.69 10.15
CA SER A 82 -22.51 -3.91 11.57
C SER A 82 -21.08 -3.66 12.08
N ARG A 83 -20.98 -3.19 13.32
CA ARG A 83 -19.71 -3.05 14.05
C ARG A 83 -18.93 -4.37 14.06
N ASP A 84 -19.66 -5.47 14.36
CA ASP A 84 -19.04 -6.76 14.59
C ASP A 84 -18.44 -7.36 13.32
N GLU A 85 -19.01 -7.07 12.15
CA GLU A 85 -18.43 -7.47 10.88
C GLU A 85 -17.10 -6.77 10.59
N PHE A 86 -16.98 -5.46 10.86
CA PHE A 86 -15.71 -4.74 10.69
C PHE A 86 -14.67 -5.23 11.69
N VAL A 87 -15.05 -5.39 12.95
CA VAL A 87 -14.14 -5.89 13.98
C VAL A 87 -13.68 -7.33 13.67
N SER A 88 -14.60 -8.20 13.27
CA SER A 88 -14.28 -9.57 12.85
C SER A 88 -13.36 -9.59 11.63
N ARG A 89 -13.60 -8.70 10.65
CA ARG A 89 -12.71 -8.53 9.50
C ARG A 89 -11.31 -8.08 9.93
N GLY A 90 -11.22 -7.15 10.87
CA GLY A 90 -9.95 -6.68 11.42
C GLY A 90 -9.16 -7.81 12.07
N PHE A 91 -9.78 -8.61 12.95
CA PHE A 91 -9.12 -9.75 13.57
C PHE A 91 -8.69 -10.83 12.55
N ARG A 92 -9.50 -11.11 11.54
CA ARG A 92 -9.11 -12.03 10.45
C ARG A 92 -7.88 -11.54 9.69
N LEU A 93 -7.75 -10.21 9.46
CA LEU A 93 -6.57 -9.64 8.81
C LEU A 93 -5.33 -9.70 9.71
N LEU A 94 -5.47 -9.47 11.03
CA LEU A 94 -4.37 -9.62 11.98
C LEU A 94 -3.89 -11.08 12.06
N ALA A 95 -4.81 -12.03 12.11
CA ALA A 95 -4.46 -13.45 12.04
C ALA A 95 -3.75 -13.81 10.73
N ALA A 96 -4.27 -13.31 9.61
CA ALA A 96 -3.68 -13.50 8.30
C ALA A 96 -2.26 -12.87 8.22
N TRP A 97 -2.07 -11.68 8.76
CA TRP A 97 -0.77 -11.03 8.89
C TRP A 97 0.23 -11.90 9.64
N LEU A 98 -0.16 -12.41 10.82
CA LEU A 98 0.72 -13.26 11.63
C LEU A 98 1.11 -14.55 10.89
N VAL A 99 0.14 -15.22 10.25
CA VAL A 99 0.38 -16.43 9.45
C VAL A 99 1.34 -16.12 8.30
N LEU A 100 1.12 -15.02 7.58
CA LEU A 100 1.99 -14.62 6.48
C LEU A 100 3.41 -14.36 6.98
N ARG A 101 3.56 -13.64 8.10
CA ARG A 101 4.86 -13.37 8.72
C ARG A 101 5.62 -14.66 9.05
N LEU A 102 4.97 -15.61 9.67
CA LEU A 102 5.58 -16.91 9.98
C LEU A 102 6.04 -17.66 8.72
N LEU A 103 5.33 -17.49 7.60
CA LEU A 103 5.67 -18.18 6.35
C LEU A 103 6.88 -17.59 5.62
N TYR A 104 7.12 -16.26 5.73
CA TYR A 104 8.18 -15.64 4.94
C TYR A 104 9.34 -15.06 5.75
N ILE A 105 9.20 -14.86 7.07
CA ILE A 105 10.24 -14.19 7.85
C ILE A 105 11.53 -14.99 7.92
N PHE A 106 11.48 -16.34 7.99
CA PHE A 106 12.67 -17.16 8.03
C PHE A 106 13.44 -17.16 6.70
N PRO A 107 12.82 -17.39 5.52
CA PRO A 107 13.51 -17.21 4.25
C PRO A 107 14.15 -15.82 4.11
N LEU A 108 13.43 -14.77 4.50
CA LEU A 108 13.93 -13.41 4.46
C LEU A 108 15.12 -13.20 5.41
N ALA A 109 15.02 -13.73 6.62
CA ALA A 109 16.09 -13.63 7.63
C ALA A 109 17.35 -14.39 7.19
N VAL A 110 17.21 -15.55 6.55
CA VAL A 110 18.35 -16.29 5.98
C VAL A 110 19.03 -15.46 4.89
N HIS A 111 18.25 -14.86 3.99
CA HIS A 111 18.78 -14.03 2.91
C HIS A 111 19.60 -12.84 3.44
N PHE A 112 19.01 -12.03 4.33
CA PHE A 112 19.69 -10.83 4.84
C PHE A 112 20.74 -11.10 5.92
N ALA A 113 20.64 -12.20 6.68
CA ALA A 113 21.62 -12.54 7.71
C ALA A 113 22.98 -12.96 7.11
N SER A 114 22.98 -13.60 5.93
CA SER A 114 24.19 -13.96 5.21
C SER A 114 25.06 -12.74 4.89
N ASP A 115 24.43 -11.62 4.58
CA ASP A 115 25.12 -10.41 4.16
C ASP A 115 25.52 -9.50 5.34
N SER A 116 24.76 -9.52 6.44
CA SER A 116 24.92 -8.57 7.54
C SER A 116 25.67 -9.13 8.77
N GLY A 117 26.02 -10.42 8.79
CA GLY A 117 26.63 -11.09 9.95
C GLY A 117 25.71 -11.17 11.19
N VAL A 118 24.46 -10.81 11.07
CA VAL A 118 23.45 -10.88 12.15
C VAL A 118 22.86 -12.29 12.20
N SER A 119 22.67 -12.84 13.41
CA SER A 119 22.01 -14.14 13.57
C SER A 119 20.61 -14.14 12.96
N VAL A 120 20.29 -15.19 12.16
CA VAL A 120 18.96 -15.40 11.54
C VAL A 120 17.83 -15.26 12.56
N PHE A 121 18.02 -15.87 13.77
CA PHE A 121 17.00 -15.79 14.82
C PHE A 121 16.81 -14.36 15.36
N ARG A 122 17.89 -13.61 15.51
CA ARG A 122 17.82 -12.22 15.97
C ARG A 122 17.10 -11.34 14.96
N TYR A 123 17.39 -11.52 13.67
CA TYR A 123 16.69 -10.83 12.59
C TYR A 123 15.20 -11.20 12.59
N ALA A 124 14.87 -12.50 12.58
CA ALA A 124 13.50 -12.97 12.59
C ALA A 124 12.72 -12.46 13.81
N ALA A 125 13.28 -12.53 15.01
CA ALA A 125 12.65 -12.02 16.23
C ALA A 125 12.36 -10.52 16.17
N LYS A 126 13.31 -9.73 15.60
CA LYS A 126 13.16 -8.28 15.45
C LYS A 126 12.01 -7.90 14.53
N TYR A 127 11.83 -8.63 13.44
CA TYR A 127 10.87 -8.26 12.39
C TYR A 127 9.56 -9.05 12.41
N LEU A 128 9.47 -10.15 13.17
CA LEU A 128 8.28 -11.01 13.22
C LEU A 128 6.98 -10.24 13.53
N LEU A 129 7.02 -9.35 14.50
CA LEU A 129 5.87 -8.58 14.96
C LEU A 129 5.84 -7.14 14.43
N SER A 130 6.74 -6.77 13.51
CA SER A 130 6.73 -5.44 12.93
C SER A 130 5.49 -5.24 12.04
N SER A 131 4.91 -4.02 12.04
CA SER A 131 3.74 -3.73 11.24
C SER A 131 4.06 -3.75 9.75
N ASP A 132 3.14 -4.35 9.00
CA ASP A 132 3.02 -4.21 7.56
C ASP A 132 1.62 -3.70 7.20
N ILE A 133 1.32 -3.62 5.91
CA ILE A 133 0.03 -3.11 5.44
C ILE A 133 -1.17 -3.97 5.89
N LEU A 134 -0.98 -5.29 6.14
CA LEU A 134 -2.06 -6.16 6.64
C LEU A 134 -2.32 -5.92 8.12
N CYS A 135 -1.27 -5.75 8.92
CA CYS A 135 -1.38 -5.37 10.33
C CYS A 135 -2.12 -4.04 10.44
N PHE A 136 -1.68 -3.04 9.67
CA PHE A 136 -2.34 -1.75 9.60
C PHE A 136 -3.82 -1.87 9.20
N ALA A 137 -4.13 -2.65 8.16
CA ALA A 137 -5.50 -2.86 7.70
C ALA A 137 -6.38 -3.52 8.79
N GLY A 138 -5.82 -4.50 9.51
CA GLY A 138 -6.50 -5.14 10.63
C GLY A 138 -6.87 -4.16 11.73
N LEU A 139 -5.89 -3.35 12.16
CA LEU A 139 -6.09 -2.30 13.16
C LEU A 139 -7.09 -1.23 12.69
N PHE A 140 -7.01 -0.83 11.41
CA PHE A 140 -7.95 0.14 10.83
C PHE A 140 -9.39 -0.37 10.87
N PHE A 141 -9.66 -1.62 10.49
CA PHE A 141 -11.03 -2.14 10.50
C PHE A 141 -11.59 -2.30 11.92
N ILE A 142 -10.76 -2.64 12.90
CA ILE A 142 -11.14 -2.62 14.30
C ILE A 142 -11.49 -1.19 14.73
N TYR A 143 -10.61 -0.24 14.47
CA TYR A 143 -10.83 1.18 14.75
C TYR A 143 -12.10 1.72 14.08
N TYR A 144 -12.30 1.42 12.79
CA TYR A 144 -13.47 1.85 12.03
C TYR A 144 -14.77 1.26 12.61
N GLY A 145 -14.74 -0.02 13.00
CA GLY A 145 -15.88 -0.68 13.65
C GLY A 145 -16.27 -0.03 14.96
N PHE A 146 -15.29 0.28 15.83
CA PHE A 146 -15.58 0.80 17.16
C PHE A 146 -15.88 2.29 17.20
N LEU A 147 -15.15 3.10 16.46
CA LEU A 147 -15.18 4.55 16.60
C LEU A 147 -15.91 5.26 15.47
N LEU A 148 -15.49 5.04 14.23
CA LEU A 148 -15.96 5.84 13.12
C LEU A 148 -17.36 5.51 12.64
N LYS A 149 -17.83 4.28 12.84
CA LYS A 149 -19.17 3.92 12.40
C LYS A 149 -20.26 4.66 13.20
N ARG A 150 -20.03 4.92 14.48
CA ARG A 150 -20.94 5.76 15.28
C ARG A 150 -20.93 7.22 14.81
N ALA A 151 -19.75 7.76 14.48
CA ALA A 151 -19.60 9.12 14.00
C ALA A 151 -20.15 9.32 12.57
N ALA A 152 -20.20 8.27 11.77
CA ALA A 152 -20.64 8.34 10.37
C ALA A 152 -22.14 8.71 10.18
N ALA A 153 -22.93 8.62 11.25
CA ALA A 153 -24.36 8.96 11.22
C ALA A 153 -24.66 10.46 11.31
N HIS A 154 -23.69 11.32 11.64
CA HIS A 154 -23.90 12.74 11.90
C HIS A 154 -23.39 13.67 10.80
N ALA A 155 -24.06 14.81 10.59
CA ALA A 155 -23.75 15.80 9.55
C ALA A 155 -22.32 16.37 9.64
N PHE A 156 -21.75 16.45 10.84
CA PHE A 156 -20.40 16.98 11.10
C PHE A 156 -19.27 15.96 10.86
N THR A 157 -19.58 14.76 10.39
CA THR A 157 -18.62 13.65 10.25
C THR A 157 -17.42 14.02 9.38
N HIS A 158 -17.61 14.77 8.30
CA HIS A 158 -16.50 15.13 7.39
C HIS A 158 -15.48 16.06 8.06
N ILE A 159 -15.98 17.07 8.82
CA ILE A 159 -15.11 18.01 9.55
C ILE A 159 -14.41 17.26 10.69
N TYR A 160 -15.13 16.43 11.42
CA TYR A 160 -14.58 15.61 12.49
C TYR A 160 -13.49 14.64 11.98
N ILE A 161 -13.76 13.90 10.90
CA ILE A 161 -12.79 12.98 10.32
C ILE A 161 -11.58 13.75 9.77
N GLY A 162 -11.79 14.88 9.11
CA GLY A 162 -10.70 15.72 8.61
C GLY A 162 -9.84 16.30 9.75
N GLY A 163 -10.46 16.83 10.79
CA GLY A 163 -9.76 17.35 11.98
C GLY A 163 -8.99 16.25 12.73
N LEU A 164 -9.63 15.09 12.95
CA LEU A 164 -8.98 13.93 13.56
C LEU A 164 -7.81 13.44 12.72
N SER A 165 -7.96 13.41 11.39
CA SER A 165 -6.90 13.03 10.46
C SER A 165 -5.67 13.93 10.60
N LEU A 166 -5.87 15.24 10.62
CA LEU A 166 -4.79 16.23 10.81
C LEU A 166 -4.13 16.09 12.19
N LEU A 167 -4.91 15.89 13.24
CA LEU A 167 -4.42 15.73 14.60
C LEU A 167 -3.59 14.46 14.76
N LEU A 168 -4.07 13.33 14.25
CA LEU A 168 -3.35 12.07 14.30
C LEU A 168 -2.08 12.11 13.44
N PHE A 169 -2.13 12.80 12.31
CA PHE A 169 -0.96 13.01 11.47
C PHE A 169 0.11 13.84 12.19
N ALA A 170 -0.29 14.96 12.79
CA ALA A 170 0.63 15.80 13.57
C ALA A 170 1.19 15.02 14.77
N ALA A 171 0.35 14.35 15.55
CA ALA A 171 0.79 13.55 16.69
C ALA A 171 1.75 12.43 16.27
N GLY A 172 1.45 11.70 15.19
CA GLY A 172 2.29 10.63 14.69
C GLY A 172 3.69 11.07 14.25
N GLN A 173 3.89 12.35 13.92
CA GLN A 173 5.19 12.90 13.56
C GLN A 173 6.09 13.13 14.80
N PHE A 174 5.50 13.43 15.94
CA PHE A 174 6.21 13.79 17.17
C PHE A 174 6.33 12.64 18.17
N ILE A 175 5.49 11.62 18.03
CA ILE A 175 5.49 10.47 18.94
C ILE A 175 6.35 9.36 18.34
N GLU A 176 7.57 9.21 18.87
CA GLU A 176 8.42 8.05 18.61
C GLU A 176 8.29 7.05 19.76
N CYS A 177 8.44 5.76 19.44
CA CYS A 177 8.44 4.74 20.47
C CYS A 177 9.76 4.81 21.27
N PRO A 178 9.75 5.28 22.53
CA PRO A 178 10.97 5.50 23.30
C PRO A 178 11.51 4.24 23.97
N VAL A 179 10.84 3.09 23.79
CA VAL A 179 11.11 1.85 24.54
C VAL A 179 11.87 0.85 23.66
N SER A 180 12.77 0.09 24.26
CA SER A 180 13.49 -1.00 23.60
C SER A 180 12.83 -2.37 23.86
N GLY A 181 13.25 -3.38 23.10
CA GLY A 181 12.80 -4.76 23.28
C GLY A 181 11.41 -5.05 22.73
N ILE A 182 10.69 -6.01 23.32
CA ILE A 182 9.41 -6.50 22.83
C ILE A 182 8.31 -5.43 22.88
N ILE A 183 8.37 -4.56 23.90
CA ILE A 183 7.42 -3.45 24.05
C ILE A 183 7.61 -2.45 22.91
N ALA A 184 8.83 -2.16 22.49
CA ALA A 184 9.13 -1.31 21.34
C ALA A 184 8.54 -1.89 20.05
N VAL A 185 8.61 -3.20 19.86
CA VAL A 185 8.02 -3.89 18.71
C VAL A 185 6.50 -3.77 18.71
N LEU A 186 5.86 -3.97 19.86
CA LEU A 186 4.40 -3.85 20.01
C LEU A 186 3.95 -2.40 19.84
N CYS A 187 4.61 -1.46 20.52
CA CYS A 187 4.31 -0.02 20.40
C CYS A 187 4.63 0.52 19.01
N GLY A 188 5.67 0.01 18.32
CA GLY A 188 6.05 0.39 16.97
C GLY A 188 4.96 0.09 15.93
N ASN A 189 4.01 -0.81 16.21
CA ASN A 189 2.85 -1.01 15.36
C ASN A 189 1.86 0.17 15.42
N PHE A 190 1.88 0.96 16.48
CA PHE A 190 1.03 2.14 16.63
C PHE A 190 1.80 3.44 16.40
N MET A 191 3.03 3.53 16.88
CA MET A 191 3.87 4.72 16.87
C MET A 191 5.00 4.57 15.87
N ARG A 192 5.63 5.70 15.50
CA ARG A 192 6.82 5.69 14.65
C ARG A 192 7.95 4.89 15.31
N SER A 193 8.55 3.98 14.57
CA SER A 193 9.69 3.18 15.02
C SER A 193 10.54 2.77 13.81
N ALA A 194 11.85 2.59 14.04
CA ALA A 194 12.79 2.15 13.02
C ALA A 194 12.51 0.73 12.46
N THR A 195 11.67 -0.06 13.15
CA THR A 195 11.37 -1.44 12.77
C THR A 195 10.01 -1.62 12.14
N SER A 196 9.17 -0.58 12.09
CA SER A 196 7.79 -0.64 11.62
C SER A 196 7.61 0.15 10.34
N SER A 197 7.19 -0.52 9.27
CA SER A 197 6.95 0.12 7.97
C SER A 197 5.66 0.94 7.93
N PHE A 198 4.63 0.51 8.68
CA PHE A 198 3.30 1.13 8.64
C PHE A 198 2.73 1.33 10.04
N PRO A 199 3.35 2.19 10.89
CA PRO A 199 2.82 2.49 12.21
C PRO A 199 1.44 3.13 12.11
N PHE A 200 0.51 2.63 12.90
CA PHE A 200 -0.92 2.90 12.76
C PHE A 200 -1.27 4.39 12.81
N LEU A 201 -0.76 5.13 13.79
CA LEU A 201 -1.08 6.56 13.95
C LEU A 201 -0.55 7.40 12.80
N CYS A 202 0.64 7.07 12.28
CA CYS A 202 1.26 7.83 11.18
C CYS A 202 0.49 7.66 9.86
N TRP A 203 -0.08 6.49 9.60
CA TRP A 203 -0.73 6.17 8.34
C TRP A 203 -2.26 6.24 8.38
N LEU A 204 -2.85 6.35 9.56
CA LEU A 204 -4.31 6.45 9.74
C LEU A 204 -4.97 7.60 8.95
N PRO A 205 -4.35 8.78 8.73
CA PRO A 205 -4.92 9.82 7.88
C PRO A 205 -5.30 9.36 6.47
N ALA A 206 -4.54 8.42 5.88
CA ALA A 206 -4.81 7.95 4.51
C ALA A 206 -6.20 7.30 4.35
N PRO A 207 -6.60 6.27 5.14
CA PRO A 207 -7.95 5.73 5.03
C PRO A 207 -9.03 6.70 5.55
N LEU A 208 -8.73 7.60 6.50
CA LEU A 208 -9.69 8.63 6.92
C LEU A 208 -10.00 9.60 5.77
N PHE A 209 -8.97 10.04 5.04
CA PHE A 209 -9.16 10.82 3.83
C PHE A 209 -9.94 10.04 2.76
N GLY A 210 -9.66 8.74 2.63
CA GLY A 210 -10.42 7.82 1.76
C GLY A 210 -11.91 7.74 2.12
N ILE A 211 -12.26 7.75 3.42
CA ILE A 211 -13.67 7.79 3.86
C ILE A 211 -14.33 9.11 3.43
N CYS A 212 -13.67 10.25 3.64
CA CYS A 212 -14.18 11.55 3.20
C CYS A 212 -14.42 11.57 1.68
N TRP A 213 -13.45 11.06 0.92
CA TRP A 213 -13.56 10.97 -0.54
C TRP A 213 -14.68 10.04 -0.98
N GLY A 214 -14.81 8.86 -0.36
CA GLY A 214 -15.90 7.92 -0.64
C GLY A 214 -17.27 8.53 -0.40
N LYS A 215 -17.45 9.26 0.70
CA LYS A 215 -18.70 10.00 0.97
C LYS A 215 -18.95 11.09 -0.07
N ALA A 216 -17.93 11.84 -0.46
CA ALA A 216 -18.04 12.83 -1.52
C ALA A 216 -18.42 12.19 -2.86
N LEU A 217 -17.81 11.06 -3.22
CA LEU A 217 -18.12 10.32 -4.45
C LEU A 217 -19.57 9.82 -4.50
N ILE A 218 -20.09 9.24 -3.42
CA ILE A 218 -21.46 8.74 -3.35
C ILE A 218 -22.46 9.84 -3.72
N HIS A 219 -22.22 11.07 -3.28
CA HIS A 219 -23.09 12.22 -3.51
C HIS A 219 -22.72 13.07 -4.74
N CYS A 220 -21.66 12.72 -5.47
CA CYS A 220 -21.16 13.50 -6.60
C CYS A 220 -22.06 13.33 -7.84
N ARG A 221 -22.65 14.45 -8.34
CA ARG A 221 -23.42 14.48 -9.58
C ARG A 221 -22.56 14.45 -10.84
N ASN A 222 -21.39 15.06 -10.79
CA ASN A 222 -20.49 15.19 -11.93
C ASN A 222 -19.07 14.75 -11.55
N LYS A 223 -18.78 13.48 -11.78
CA LYS A 223 -17.46 12.88 -11.52
C LYS A 223 -16.38 13.47 -12.43
N ASP A 224 -16.71 13.82 -13.69
CA ASP A 224 -15.73 14.41 -14.63
C ASP A 224 -15.17 15.71 -14.06
N ARG A 225 -16.06 16.56 -13.54
CA ARG A 225 -15.65 17.82 -12.91
C ARG A 225 -14.86 17.58 -11.62
N LEU A 226 -15.27 16.61 -10.81
CA LEU A 226 -14.58 16.29 -9.55
C LEU A 226 -13.14 15.82 -9.82
N TYR A 227 -12.96 14.81 -10.70
CA TYR A 227 -11.65 14.29 -11.04
C TYR A 227 -10.83 15.24 -11.90
N GLY A 228 -11.47 16.04 -12.75
CA GLY A 228 -10.79 17.11 -13.50
C GLY A 228 -10.19 18.16 -12.58
N CYS A 229 -10.97 18.69 -11.63
CA CYS A 229 -10.48 19.66 -10.65
C CYS A 229 -9.38 19.04 -9.76
N ALA A 230 -9.58 17.82 -9.26
CA ALA A 230 -8.57 17.12 -8.46
C ALA A 230 -7.26 16.90 -9.22
N GLY A 231 -7.35 16.49 -10.50
CA GLY A 231 -6.20 16.31 -11.37
C GLY A 231 -5.43 17.60 -11.64
N ILE A 232 -6.13 18.68 -11.96
CA ILE A 232 -5.50 20.00 -12.23
C ILE A 232 -4.83 20.54 -10.96
N LEU A 233 -5.49 20.48 -9.81
CA LEU A 233 -4.89 20.91 -8.54
C LEU A 233 -3.68 20.07 -8.16
N SER A 234 -3.76 18.76 -8.38
CA SER A 234 -2.64 17.86 -8.12
C SER A 234 -1.47 18.09 -9.08
N LEU A 235 -1.74 18.35 -10.36
CA LEU A 235 -0.70 18.69 -11.33
C LEU A 235 0.00 20.00 -10.96
N ALA A 236 -0.77 21.05 -10.60
CA ALA A 236 -0.20 22.30 -10.12
C ALA A 236 0.65 22.10 -8.86
N GLY A 237 0.15 21.33 -7.89
CA GLY A 237 0.91 20.96 -6.69
C GLY A 237 2.21 20.20 -7.00
N LEU A 238 2.16 19.25 -7.93
CA LEU A 238 3.35 18.52 -8.39
C LEU A 238 4.38 19.45 -9.06
N CYS A 239 3.93 20.39 -9.91
CA CYS A 239 4.82 21.40 -10.50
C CYS A 239 5.50 22.24 -9.42
N ILE A 240 4.77 22.67 -8.39
CA ILE A 240 5.35 23.42 -7.27
C ILE A 240 6.41 22.58 -6.54
N VAL A 241 6.12 21.31 -6.23
CA VAL A 241 7.07 20.40 -5.57
C VAL A 241 8.32 20.22 -6.43
N LEU A 242 8.17 19.98 -7.73
CA LEU A 242 9.31 19.82 -8.65
C LEU A 242 10.15 21.11 -8.75
N LEU A 243 9.52 22.28 -8.79
CA LEU A 243 10.23 23.58 -8.77
C LEU A 243 11.02 23.77 -7.47
N MET A 244 10.43 23.39 -6.32
CA MET A 244 11.14 23.47 -5.04
C MET A 244 12.32 22.53 -4.98
N LEU A 245 12.18 21.28 -5.44
CA LEU A 245 13.26 20.30 -5.52
C LEU A 245 14.35 20.74 -6.50
N GLY A 246 13.97 21.32 -7.64
CA GLY A 246 14.91 21.87 -8.62
C GLY A 246 15.75 23.01 -8.04
N LYS A 247 15.13 23.96 -7.30
CA LYS A 247 15.84 25.04 -6.62
C LYS A 247 16.82 24.53 -5.55
N GLN A 248 16.55 23.39 -4.94
CA GLN A 248 17.43 22.75 -3.95
C GLN A 248 18.52 21.87 -4.59
N GLY A 249 18.60 21.82 -5.93
CA GLY A 249 19.54 20.95 -6.64
C GLY A 249 19.22 19.46 -6.56
N MET A 250 18.10 19.09 -5.94
CA MET A 250 17.73 17.67 -5.73
C MET A 250 17.29 16.95 -6.99
N LEU A 251 17.04 17.66 -8.10
CA LEU A 251 16.76 17.07 -9.42
C LEU A 251 18.04 16.84 -10.24
N THR A 252 19.20 17.18 -9.73
CA THR A 252 20.48 16.83 -10.34
C THR A 252 20.84 15.38 -10.04
N GLN A 253 21.73 14.80 -10.84
CA GLN A 253 22.19 13.42 -10.62
C GLN A 253 22.78 13.23 -9.21
N ALA A 254 23.54 14.19 -8.70
CA ALA A 254 24.08 14.18 -7.36
C ALA A 254 22.96 14.26 -6.29
N GLY A 255 22.00 15.18 -6.44
CA GLY A 255 20.88 15.33 -5.50
C GLY A 255 19.95 14.11 -5.48
N LEU A 256 19.76 13.45 -6.63
CA LEU A 256 19.01 12.20 -6.72
C LEU A 256 19.73 11.03 -6.00
N HIS A 257 21.06 11.04 -6.00
CA HIS A 257 21.87 10.11 -5.22
C HIS A 257 21.71 10.31 -3.70
N GLU A 258 21.52 11.55 -3.25
CA GLU A 258 21.27 11.86 -1.84
C GLU A 258 19.84 11.55 -1.39
N LEU A 259 18.89 11.43 -2.33
CA LEU A 259 17.53 11.02 -2.05
C LEU A 259 17.50 9.55 -1.60
N ASN A 260 17.60 9.36 -0.28
CA ASN A 260 17.35 8.03 0.31
C ASN A 260 15.86 7.73 0.27
N VAL A 261 15.39 7.23 -0.88
CA VAL A 261 13.97 6.97 -1.15
C VAL A 261 13.31 6.07 -0.09
N PRO A 262 13.93 4.97 0.39
CA PRO A 262 13.35 4.18 1.47
C PRO A 262 13.14 4.98 2.75
N SER A 263 14.10 5.79 3.18
CA SER A 263 13.97 6.59 4.40
C SER A 263 12.87 7.65 4.26
N ILE A 264 12.75 8.27 3.07
CA ILE A 264 11.69 9.24 2.76
C ILE A 264 10.32 8.58 2.84
N TYR A 265 10.19 7.37 2.27
CA TYR A 265 8.94 6.63 2.22
C TYR A 265 8.48 6.18 3.62
N TYR A 266 9.37 5.57 4.40
CA TYR A 266 9.03 5.05 5.72
C TYR A 266 9.08 6.11 6.84
N SER A 267 9.76 7.24 6.64
CA SER A 267 9.85 8.30 7.65
C SER A 267 8.51 9.03 7.87
N GLY A 268 7.61 8.99 6.89
CA GLY A 268 6.25 9.55 7.03
C GLY A 268 6.25 11.05 7.37
N SER A 269 7.19 11.86 6.86
CA SER A 269 7.20 13.30 7.15
C SER A 269 5.97 13.99 6.52
N VAL A 270 5.60 15.15 7.06
CA VAL A 270 4.50 15.99 6.52
C VAL A 270 4.71 16.28 5.04
N LYS A 271 5.96 16.58 4.65
CA LYS A 271 6.32 16.90 3.26
C LYS A 271 6.13 15.69 2.35
N THR A 272 6.61 14.51 2.76
CA THR A 272 6.49 13.27 1.97
C THR A 272 5.04 12.80 1.85
N THR A 273 4.24 12.95 2.91
CA THR A 273 2.82 12.60 2.87
C THR A 273 2.04 13.57 1.98
N ALA A 274 2.33 14.88 2.04
CA ALA A 274 1.71 15.85 1.13
C ALA A 274 2.04 15.55 -0.33
N ALA A 275 3.30 15.23 -0.65
CA ALA A 275 3.71 14.82 -1.99
C ALA A 275 3.01 13.51 -2.41
N ALA A 276 2.90 12.53 -1.52
CA ALA A 276 2.19 11.28 -1.80
C ALA A 276 0.69 11.51 -2.09
N ILE A 277 0.02 12.39 -1.35
CA ILE A 277 -1.38 12.77 -1.61
C ILE A 277 -1.52 13.40 -3.00
N ILE A 278 -0.65 14.36 -3.34
CA ILE A 278 -0.67 15.07 -4.63
C ILE A 278 -0.49 14.06 -5.77
N ILE A 279 0.55 13.22 -5.70
CA ILE A 279 0.83 12.21 -6.73
C ILE A 279 -0.31 11.19 -6.82
N PHE A 280 -0.81 10.71 -5.68
CA PHE A 280 -1.91 9.75 -5.64
C PHE A 280 -3.19 10.32 -6.27
N MET A 281 -3.59 11.54 -5.94
CA MET A 281 -4.79 12.17 -6.49
C MET A 281 -4.67 12.44 -7.98
N LEU A 282 -3.47 12.78 -8.46
CA LEU A 282 -3.18 12.89 -9.89
C LEU A 282 -3.35 11.53 -10.59
N CYS A 283 -2.73 10.46 -10.05
CA CYS A 283 -2.86 9.11 -10.58
C CYS A 283 -4.33 8.64 -10.59
N LEU A 284 -5.06 8.88 -9.50
CA LEU A 284 -6.47 8.50 -9.40
C LEU A 284 -7.32 9.22 -10.45
N SER A 285 -7.04 10.50 -10.71
CA SER A 285 -7.70 11.29 -11.76
C SER A 285 -7.36 10.74 -13.16
N ILE A 286 -6.09 10.40 -13.41
CA ILE A 286 -5.66 9.76 -14.66
C ILE A 286 -6.39 8.42 -14.85
N PHE A 287 -6.45 7.58 -13.82
CA PHE A 287 -7.14 6.28 -13.91
C PHE A 287 -8.65 6.42 -14.09
N TYR A 288 -9.25 7.49 -13.56
CA TYR A 288 -10.65 7.78 -13.83
C TYR A 288 -10.89 7.99 -15.32
N PHE A 289 -10.15 8.90 -15.97
CA PHE A 289 -10.30 9.15 -17.40
C PHE A 289 -9.85 7.95 -18.24
N LEU A 290 -8.77 7.29 -17.87
CA LEU A 290 -8.30 6.08 -18.56
C LEU A 290 -9.35 4.96 -18.53
N SER A 291 -10.05 4.76 -17.42
CA SER A 291 -11.10 3.75 -17.28
C SER A 291 -12.29 3.99 -18.22
N ARG A 292 -12.49 5.23 -18.68
CA ARG A 292 -13.54 5.62 -19.65
C ARG A 292 -13.08 5.47 -21.09
N ILE A 293 -11.80 5.69 -21.37
CA ILE A 293 -11.22 5.58 -22.70
C ILE A 293 -10.99 4.12 -23.06
N VAL A 294 -10.42 3.35 -22.14
CA VAL A 294 -10.11 1.93 -22.36
C VAL A 294 -11.37 1.09 -22.26
N GLN A 295 -11.94 0.72 -23.41
CA GLN A 295 -13.16 -0.06 -23.49
C GLN A 295 -12.92 -1.56 -23.74
N TRP A 296 -11.67 -2.00 -23.87
CA TRP A 296 -11.30 -3.39 -24.14
C TRP A 296 -11.79 -4.33 -23.02
N SER A 297 -12.61 -5.28 -23.38
CA SER A 297 -13.25 -6.19 -22.41
C SER A 297 -12.24 -7.04 -21.64
N TRP A 298 -11.14 -7.46 -22.28
CA TRP A 298 -10.08 -8.21 -21.62
C TRP A 298 -9.34 -7.37 -20.58
N ALA A 299 -9.04 -6.10 -20.88
CA ALA A 299 -8.36 -5.19 -19.95
C ALA A 299 -9.24 -4.93 -18.71
N LYS A 300 -10.53 -4.65 -18.91
CA LYS A 300 -11.48 -4.48 -17.80
C LYS A 300 -11.60 -5.74 -16.93
N ARG A 301 -11.61 -6.94 -17.55
CA ARG A 301 -11.64 -8.21 -16.80
C ARG A 301 -10.34 -8.42 -16.01
N PHE A 302 -9.19 -8.15 -16.61
CA PHE A 302 -7.89 -8.26 -15.94
C PHE A 302 -7.79 -7.31 -14.75
N ILE A 303 -8.11 -6.02 -14.94
CA ILE A 303 -8.10 -5.00 -13.88
C ILE A 303 -9.03 -5.39 -12.73
N ARG A 304 -10.25 -5.81 -13.06
CA ARG A 304 -11.21 -6.28 -12.05
C ARG A 304 -10.70 -7.51 -11.30
N PHE A 305 -10.08 -8.45 -12.00
CA PHE A 305 -9.49 -9.64 -11.42
C PHE A 305 -8.38 -9.27 -10.41
N MET A 306 -7.41 -8.45 -10.82
CA MET A 306 -6.31 -8.00 -9.98
C MET A 306 -6.82 -7.25 -8.73
N SER A 307 -7.73 -6.30 -8.91
CA SER A 307 -8.32 -5.53 -7.82
C SER A 307 -9.13 -6.38 -6.83
N SER A 308 -9.88 -7.36 -7.32
CA SER A 308 -10.74 -8.22 -6.48
C SER A 308 -9.94 -9.27 -5.69
N ASN A 309 -8.79 -9.70 -6.21
CA ASN A 309 -7.93 -10.72 -5.60
C ASN A 309 -6.68 -10.14 -4.93
N LEU A 310 -6.66 -8.84 -4.66
CA LEU A 310 -5.53 -8.10 -4.17
C LEU A 310 -4.89 -8.75 -2.93
N THR A 311 -5.68 -9.18 -1.95
CA THR A 311 -5.17 -9.84 -0.73
C THR A 311 -4.46 -11.15 -1.03
N VAL A 312 -5.01 -11.99 -1.92
CA VAL A 312 -4.40 -13.28 -2.28
C VAL A 312 -3.11 -13.05 -3.06
N ILE A 313 -3.10 -12.09 -3.99
CA ILE A 313 -1.90 -11.71 -4.75
C ILE A 313 -0.83 -11.18 -3.79
N PHE A 314 -1.21 -10.34 -2.83
CA PHE A 314 -0.30 -9.85 -1.79
C PHE A 314 0.32 -10.98 -0.96
N PHE A 315 -0.47 -11.97 -0.56
CA PHE A 315 0.04 -13.16 0.13
C PHE A 315 1.02 -13.96 -0.73
N ALA A 316 0.61 -14.24 -1.97
CA ALA A 316 1.41 -15.06 -2.88
C ALA A 316 2.78 -14.44 -3.14
N GLN A 317 2.87 -13.12 -3.41
CA GLN A 317 4.14 -12.45 -3.66
C GLN A 317 5.11 -12.57 -2.47
N TRP A 318 4.62 -12.37 -1.23
CA TRP A 318 5.47 -12.48 -0.04
C TRP A 318 5.90 -13.91 0.28
N ILE A 319 5.22 -14.90 -0.28
CA ILE A 319 5.68 -16.28 -0.24
C ILE A 319 6.71 -16.55 -1.34
N ILE A 320 6.52 -15.97 -2.53
CA ILE A 320 7.35 -16.24 -3.72
C ILE A 320 8.68 -15.49 -3.64
N ILE A 321 8.66 -14.17 -3.40
CA ILE A 321 9.83 -13.30 -3.51
C ILE A 321 10.99 -13.74 -2.61
N PRO A 322 10.80 -13.96 -1.27
CA PRO A 322 11.90 -14.37 -0.42
C PRO A 322 12.50 -15.74 -0.79
N ARG A 323 11.69 -16.64 -1.37
CA ARG A 323 12.18 -17.95 -1.84
C ARG A 323 12.96 -17.82 -3.13
N LEU A 324 12.54 -16.95 -4.04
CA LEU A 324 13.32 -16.64 -5.23
C LEU A 324 14.66 -15.98 -4.87
N ALA A 325 14.69 -15.11 -3.87
CA ALA A 325 15.93 -14.49 -3.40
C ALA A 325 16.95 -15.51 -2.89
N LEU A 326 16.49 -16.61 -2.27
CA LEU A 326 17.36 -17.70 -1.84
C LEU A 326 17.86 -18.60 -3.00
N LEU A 327 17.11 -18.64 -4.10
CA LEU A 327 17.45 -19.50 -5.26
C LEU A 327 18.31 -18.77 -6.30
N LEU A 328 18.20 -17.45 -6.35
CA LEU A 328 18.97 -16.63 -7.28
C LEU A 328 20.32 -16.28 -6.65
N PRO A 329 21.43 -16.44 -7.41
CA PRO A 329 22.73 -15.99 -6.91
C PRO A 329 22.67 -14.47 -6.67
N THR A 330 23.26 -14.03 -5.56
CA THR A 330 23.47 -12.59 -5.34
C THR A 330 24.36 -12.06 -6.46
N PRO A 331 23.89 -11.11 -7.27
CA PRO A 331 24.68 -10.62 -8.40
C PRO A 331 25.91 -9.87 -7.89
N ASP A 332 27.09 -10.25 -8.38
CA ASP A 332 28.34 -9.55 -8.12
C ASP A 332 28.45 -8.23 -8.90
N ALA A 333 27.56 -8.01 -9.84
CA ALA A 333 27.49 -6.82 -10.70
C ALA A 333 26.06 -6.25 -10.74
N PRO A 334 25.91 -4.94 -11.06
CA PRO A 334 24.60 -4.32 -11.19
C PRO A 334 23.72 -5.06 -12.21
N VAL A 335 22.54 -5.50 -11.77
CA VAL A 335 21.60 -6.20 -12.64
C VAL A 335 20.90 -5.20 -13.53
N SER A 336 20.77 -5.53 -14.81
CA SER A 336 20.03 -4.68 -15.76
C SER A 336 18.56 -4.56 -15.29
N GLY A 337 18.00 -3.33 -15.32
CA GLY A 337 16.61 -3.09 -15.00
C GLY A 337 15.61 -3.92 -15.80
N ARG A 338 16.01 -4.42 -17.00
CA ARG A 338 15.22 -5.35 -17.81
C ARG A 338 15.02 -6.70 -17.08
N ILE A 339 16.05 -7.21 -16.43
CA ILE A 339 15.98 -8.48 -15.67
C ILE A 339 15.06 -8.30 -14.48
N SER A 340 15.17 -7.20 -13.73
CA SER A 340 14.26 -6.88 -12.64
C SER A 340 12.79 -6.83 -13.09
N VAL A 341 12.50 -6.17 -14.20
CA VAL A 341 11.15 -6.11 -14.78
C VAL A 341 10.66 -7.50 -15.20
N CYS A 342 11.51 -8.33 -15.81
CA CYS A 342 11.14 -9.71 -16.20
C CYS A 342 10.82 -10.58 -14.99
N ILE A 343 11.62 -10.51 -13.93
CA ILE A 343 11.37 -11.25 -12.68
C ILE A 343 10.08 -10.76 -12.03
N SER A 344 9.86 -9.46 -11.97
CA SER A 344 8.62 -8.88 -11.42
C SER A 344 7.39 -9.32 -12.20
N ALA A 345 7.47 -9.33 -13.55
CA ALA A 345 6.39 -9.83 -14.39
C ALA A 345 6.11 -11.31 -14.12
N ALA A 346 7.14 -12.14 -13.95
CA ALA A 346 6.99 -13.55 -13.57
C ALA A 346 6.32 -13.70 -12.20
N VAL A 347 6.71 -12.90 -11.19
CA VAL A 347 6.08 -12.91 -9.85
C VAL A 347 4.62 -12.45 -9.93
N VAL A 348 4.30 -11.44 -10.74
CA VAL A 348 2.91 -11.01 -10.98
C VAL A 348 2.10 -12.15 -11.58
N CYS A 349 2.60 -12.82 -12.61
CA CYS A 349 1.94 -13.96 -13.24
C CYS A 349 1.72 -15.12 -12.26
N LEU A 350 2.74 -15.52 -11.51
CA LEU A 350 2.64 -16.58 -10.50
C LEU A 350 1.64 -16.24 -9.40
N SER A 351 1.66 -15.01 -8.90
CA SER A 351 0.73 -14.55 -7.88
C SER A 351 -0.71 -14.52 -8.39
N ALA A 352 -0.91 -14.13 -9.66
CA ALA A 352 -2.21 -14.16 -10.32
C ALA A 352 -2.72 -15.60 -10.52
N LEU A 353 -1.85 -16.55 -10.88
CA LEU A 353 -2.18 -17.98 -10.97
C LEU A 353 -2.58 -18.54 -9.60
N CYS A 354 -1.88 -18.18 -8.52
CA CYS A 354 -2.29 -18.53 -7.16
C CYS A 354 -3.69 -17.99 -6.84
N ALA A 355 -3.99 -16.75 -7.23
CA ALA A 355 -5.30 -16.16 -7.03
C ALA A 355 -6.42 -16.87 -7.84
N LEU A 356 -6.14 -17.35 -9.04
CA LEU A 356 -7.05 -18.16 -9.85
C LEU A 356 -7.30 -19.55 -9.24
N ALA A 357 -6.28 -20.15 -8.62
CA ALA A 357 -6.39 -21.46 -7.99
C ALA A 357 -7.07 -21.41 -6.61
N TRP A 358 -7.01 -20.28 -5.92
CA TRP A 358 -7.45 -20.11 -4.53
C TRP A 358 -8.90 -20.54 -4.26
N PRO A 359 -9.91 -20.19 -5.08
CA PRO A 359 -11.29 -20.65 -4.85
C PRO A 359 -11.42 -22.18 -4.89
N LYS A 360 -10.65 -22.87 -5.75
CA LYS A 360 -10.67 -24.33 -5.86
C LYS A 360 -10.09 -24.97 -4.59
N VAL A 361 -9.01 -24.37 -4.04
CA VAL A 361 -8.39 -24.81 -2.78
C VAL A 361 -9.35 -24.65 -1.62
N LEU A 362 -9.99 -23.47 -1.49
CA LEU A 362 -10.99 -23.21 -0.45
C LEU A 362 -12.17 -24.18 -0.51
N ASN A 363 -12.67 -24.49 -1.70
CA ASN A 363 -13.80 -25.40 -1.87
C ASN A 363 -13.41 -26.84 -1.48
N ARG A 364 -12.19 -27.28 -1.77
CA ARG A 364 -11.68 -28.58 -1.32
C ARG A 364 -11.56 -28.65 0.21
N LEU A 365 -11.01 -27.61 0.84
CA LEU A 365 -10.87 -27.53 2.30
C LEU A 365 -12.23 -27.53 3.03
N LYS A 366 -13.23 -26.87 2.47
CA LYS A 366 -14.60 -26.89 3.02
C LYS A 366 -15.22 -28.28 2.93
N LYS A 367 -15.05 -28.99 1.81
CA LYS A 367 -15.55 -30.37 1.64
C LYS A 367 -14.90 -31.35 2.60
N THR A 368 -13.57 -31.25 2.83
CA THR A 368 -12.86 -32.11 3.80
C THR A 368 -13.26 -31.83 5.25
N LYS A 369 -13.57 -30.59 5.63
CA LYS A 369 -14.12 -30.28 6.97
C LYS A 369 -15.54 -30.78 7.14
N ALA A 370 -16.40 -30.65 6.15
CA ALA A 370 -17.77 -31.18 6.22
C ALA A 370 -17.78 -32.73 6.29
N GLY A 371 -16.85 -33.41 5.65
CA GLY A 371 -16.74 -34.88 5.73
C GLY A 371 -16.13 -35.45 7.02
N LYS A 372 -15.60 -34.60 7.92
CA LYS A 372 -15.08 -35.02 9.24
C LYS A 372 -16.09 -34.80 10.39
N PHE A 373 -17.25 -34.21 10.10
CA PHE A 373 -18.35 -33.95 11.06
C PHE A 373 -19.62 -34.71 10.71
N ILE A 374 -19.57 -35.67 9.76
CA ILE A 374 -20.54 -36.71 9.52
C ILE A 374 -19.90 -38.06 9.87
#